data_0886103111d4b76013e281120f547d96
#
_entry.id   0886103111d4b76013e281120f547d96
#
_cell.length_a   1.000
_cell.length_b   1.000
_cell.length_c   1.000
_cell.angle_alpha   90.00
_cell.angle_beta   90.00
_cell.angle_gamma   90.00
#
_symmetry.space_group_name_H-M   'P 1'
#
loop_
_entity.id
_entity.type
_entity.pdbx_description
1 polymer ?
#
loop_
_entity_poly.entity_id
_entity_poly.type
_entity_poly.pdbx_seq_one_letter_code
_entity_poly.pdbx_strand_id
1 'polypeptide(L)'
;MCSILYTKGCEGLKVEAKDIPIIQMFMTEFWKVIKEFYQVELTDDYSEQVCNRLDELGELAGMCPDHNDKQFIMDCILALNNALSSKQRGLRKNVQHKEQI
;
A
#
# COMPACT_ATOMS: atom_id res chain seq x y z
N MET A 1 9.47 15.12 11.14
CA MET A 1 8.49 14.05 11.26
C MET A 1 8.16 13.72 12.69
N CYS A 2 9.17 13.46 13.47
CA CYS A 2 8.92 13.08 14.85
C CYS A 2 8.20 14.16 15.64
N SER A 3 8.37 15.40 15.25
CA SER A 3 7.74 16.49 15.96
C SER A 3 6.22 16.37 15.96
N ILE A 4 5.66 15.67 15.00
CA ILE A 4 4.24 15.49 14.92
C ILE A 4 3.73 14.60 16.04
N LEU A 5 4.58 13.68 16.48
CA LEU A 5 4.14 12.62 17.35
C LEU A 5 3.96 13.03 18.80
N TYR A 6 4.65 14.05 19.25
CA TYR A 6 4.59 14.39 20.66
C TYR A 6 4.15 15.80 20.95
N THR A 7 3.62 16.47 19.96
CA THR A 7 3.02 17.76 20.25
C THR A 7 1.66 17.52 20.89
N LYS A 8 1.27 18.43 21.73
CA LYS A 8 -0.01 18.33 22.36
C LYS A 8 -1.14 18.32 21.37
N GLY A 9 -0.95 19.00 20.27
CA GLY A 9 -1.94 19.03 19.22
C GLY A 9 -2.20 17.69 18.58
N CYS A 10 -1.39 16.69 18.91
CA CYS A 10 -1.56 15.37 18.34
C CYS A 10 -2.92 14.79 18.60
N GLU A 11 -3.60 15.23 19.66
CA GLU A 11 -4.93 14.71 19.92
C GLU A 11 -5.87 14.94 18.77
N GLY A 12 -5.72 16.06 18.09
CA GLY A 12 -6.55 16.34 16.93
C GLY A 12 -6.13 15.60 15.69
N LEU A 13 -4.97 14.93 15.74
CA LEU A 13 -4.43 14.18 14.61
C LEU A 13 -4.60 12.68 14.73
N LYS A 14 -5.23 12.22 15.78
CA LYS A 14 -5.47 10.80 15.95
C LYS A 14 -6.52 10.33 14.97
N VAL A 15 -6.44 9.05 14.64
CA VAL A 15 -7.46 8.43 13.81
C VAL A 15 -8.80 8.57 14.51
N GLU A 16 -9.83 8.93 13.73
CA GLU A 16 -11.18 9.02 14.28
C GLU A 16 -11.60 7.67 14.83
N ALA A 17 -12.24 7.70 16.00
CA ALA A 17 -12.63 6.45 16.65
C ALA A 17 -13.47 5.55 15.76
N LYS A 18 -14.34 6.15 14.95
CA LYS A 18 -15.20 5.37 14.06
C LYS A 18 -14.45 4.75 12.91
N ASP A 19 -13.25 5.25 12.59
CA ASP A 19 -12.44 4.72 11.51
C ASP A 19 -11.42 3.71 11.98
N ILE A 20 -11.20 3.57 13.30
CA ILE A 20 -10.21 2.63 13.80
C ILE A 20 -10.45 1.21 13.31
N PRO A 21 -11.67 0.65 13.38
CA PRO A 21 -11.88 -0.70 12.87
C PRO A 21 -11.56 -0.82 11.37
N ILE A 22 -11.83 0.22 10.61
CA ILE A 22 -11.56 0.22 9.17
C ILE A 22 -10.06 0.21 8.94
N ILE A 23 -9.33 1.03 9.67
CA ILE A 23 -7.86 1.08 9.56
C ILE A 23 -7.26 -0.25 9.97
N GLN A 24 -7.76 -0.87 11.03
CA GLN A 24 -7.26 -2.17 11.46
C GLN A 24 -7.50 -3.22 10.39
N MET A 25 -8.69 -3.23 9.80
CA MET A 25 -8.99 -4.16 8.72
C MET A 25 -8.06 -3.91 7.54
N PHE A 26 -7.85 -2.64 7.21
CA PHE A 26 -6.94 -2.29 6.11
C PHE A 26 -5.53 -2.83 6.40
N MET A 27 -5.02 -2.62 7.61
CA MET A 27 -3.67 -3.08 7.93
C MET A 27 -3.55 -4.58 7.80
N THR A 28 -4.57 -5.32 8.26
CA THR A 28 -4.58 -6.77 8.16
C THR A 28 -4.54 -7.21 6.69
N GLU A 29 -5.40 -6.63 5.86
CA GLU A 29 -5.44 -7.00 4.46
C GLU A 29 -4.21 -6.51 3.71
N PHE A 30 -3.71 -5.35 4.07
CA PHE A 30 -2.49 -4.80 3.48
C PHE A 30 -1.31 -5.74 3.72
N TRP A 31 -1.18 -6.23 4.95
CA TRP A 31 -0.12 -7.18 5.29
C TRP A 31 -0.24 -8.47 4.47
N LYS A 32 -1.49 -8.95 4.29
CA LYS A 32 -1.70 -10.14 3.47
C LYS A 32 -1.24 -9.92 2.03
N VAL A 33 -1.54 -8.75 1.48
CA VAL A 33 -1.13 -8.42 0.12
C VAL A 33 0.38 -8.35 0.03
N ILE A 34 1.03 -7.74 1.02
CA ILE A 34 2.49 -7.69 1.04
C ILE A 34 3.08 -9.09 1.01
N LYS A 35 2.59 -9.96 1.89
CA LYS A 35 3.11 -11.32 1.94
C LYS A 35 2.89 -12.06 0.64
N GLU A 36 1.75 -11.82 0.00
CA GLU A 36 1.36 -12.55 -1.19
C GLU A 36 2.16 -12.11 -2.42
N PHE A 37 2.48 -10.83 -2.51
CA PHE A 37 3.05 -10.28 -3.74
C PHE A 37 4.45 -9.69 -3.58
N TYR A 38 5.06 -9.84 -2.43
CA TYR A 38 6.36 -9.24 -2.19
C TYR A 38 7.42 -9.76 -3.16
N GLN A 39 7.35 -11.04 -3.51
CA GLN A 39 8.20 -11.59 -4.56
C GLN A 39 7.52 -11.34 -5.89
N VAL A 40 8.05 -10.37 -6.62
CA VAL A 40 7.39 -9.95 -7.87
C VAL A 40 7.72 -10.88 -9.01
N GLU A 41 6.81 -10.94 -9.97
CA GLU A 41 6.97 -11.71 -11.18
C GLU A 41 6.70 -10.81 -12.38
N LEU A 42 7.24 -11.20 -13.53
CA LEU A 42 7.07 -10.41 -14.75
C LEU A 42 6.02 -11.04 -15.65
N THR A 43 4.86 -11.34 -15.09
CA THR A 43 3.75 -11.94 -15.84
C THR A 43 2.54 -11.03 -15.79
N ASP A 44 1.71 -11.11 -16.82
CA ASP A 44 0.46 -10.35 -16.82
C ASP A 44 -0.47 -10.84 -15.71
N ASP A 45 -0.44 -12.14 -15.44
CA ASP A 45 -1.28 -12.70 -14.39
C ASP A 45 -0.93 -12.11 -13.04
N TYR A 46 0.35 -12.01 -12.73
CA TYR A 46 0.79 -11.40 -11.47
C TYR A 46 0.30 -9.95 -11.38
N SER A 47 0.51 -9.18 -12.46
CA SER A 47 0.12 -7.78 -12.47
C SER A 47 -1.38 -7.62 -12.28
N GLU A 48 -2.17 -8.47 -12.92
CA GLU A 48 -3.61 -8.40 -12.80
C GLU A 48 -4.05 -8.70 -11.37
N GLN A 49 -3.47 -9.71 -10.75
CA GLN A 49 -3.81 -10.05 -9.38
C GLN A 49 -3.46 -8.93 -8.42
N VAL A 50 -2.30 -8.30 -8.62
CA VAL A 50 -1.91 -7.16 -7.78
C VAL A 50 -2.92 -6.04 -7.92
N CYS A 51 -3.29 -5.70 -9.14
CA CYS A 51 -4.26 -4.63 -9.37
C CYS A 51 -5.58 -4.92 -8.69
N ASN A 52 -6.06 -6.17 -8.79
CA ASN A 52 -7.33 -6.55 -8.19
C ASN A 52 -7.27 -6.41 -6.67
N ARG A 53 -6.17 -6.85 -6.07
CA ARG A 53 -6.04 -6.76 -4.62
C ARG A 53 -5.92 -5.31 -4.15
N LEU A 54 -5.19 -4.49 -4.90
CA LEU A 54 -5.07 -3.09 -4.53
C LEU A 54 -6.42 -2.37 -4.66
N ASP A 55 -7.22 -2.74 -5.65
CA ASP A 55 -8.57 -2.18 -5.78
C ASP A 55 -9.43 -2.54 -4.58
N GLU A 56 -9.33 -3.77 -4.10
CA GLU A 56 -10.05 -4.18 -2.91
C GLU A 56 -9.65 -3.36 -1.69
N LEU A 57 -8.35 -3.09 -1.56
CA LEU A 57 -7.90 -2.24 -0.46
C LEU A 57 -8.44 -0.83 -0.60
N GLY A 58 -8.55 -0.34 -1.83
CA GLY A 58 -9.09 0.99 -2.07
C GLY A 58 -10.53 1.13 -1.63
N GLU A 59 -11.29 0.04 -1.65
CA GLU A 59 -12.67 0.08 -1.18
C GLU A 59 -12.74 0.39 0.30
N LEU A 60 -11.75 -0.07 1.06
CA LEU A 60 -11.70 0.25 2.48
C LEU A 60 -11.51 1.75 2.71
N ALA A 61 -10.71 2.39 1.86
CA ALA A 61 -10.55 3.83 1.94
C ALA A 61 -11.89 4.54 1.75
N GLY A 62 -12.72 4.01 0.86
CA GLY A 62 -14.02 4.60 0.62
C GLY A 62 -14.97 4.49 1.80
N MET A 63 -14.69 3.59 2.73
CA MET A 63 -15.51 3.43 3.91
C MET A 63 -15.19 4.44 5.01
N CYS A 64 -14.07 5.13 4.90
CA CYS A 64 -13.66 6.10 5.90
C CYS A 64 -14.32 7.44 5.64
N PRO A 65 -15.11 7.94 6.58
CA PRO A 65 -15.69 9.28 6.40
C PRO A 65 -14.67 10.40 6.57
N ASP A 66 -13.62 10.15 7.34
CA ASP A 66 -12.61 11.19 7.55
C ASP A 66 -11.65 11.24 6.37
N HIS A 67 -11.45 12.45 5.84
CA HIS A 67 -10.61 12.64 4.67
C HIS A 67 -9.15 12.21 4.92
N ASN A 68 -8.63 12.54 6.10
CA ASN A 68 -7.23 12.24 6.41
C ASN A 68 -7.00 10.74 6.50
N ASP A 69 -7.94 10.02 7.08
CA ASP A 69 -7.82 8.56 7.19
C ASP A 69 -7.93 7.90 5.83
N LYS A 70 -8.84 8.40 5.01
CA LYS A 70 -8.97 7.91 3.64
C LYS A 70 -7.67 8.13 2.87
N GLN A 71 -7.09 9.32 3.01
CA GLN A 71 -5.86 9.66 2.31
C GLN A 71 -4.71 8.77 2.77
N PHE A 72 -4.65 8.47 4.07
CA PHE A 72 -3.63 7.58 4.60
C PHE A 72 -3.67 6.22 3.91
N ILE A 73 -4.87 5.65 3.81
CA ILE A 73 -5.02 4.35 3.15
C ILE A 73 -4.59 4.42 1.70
N MET A 74 -5.01 5.47 1.00
CA MET A 74 -4.64 5.61 -0.41
C MET A 74 -3.13 5.76 -0.59
N ASP A 75 -2.50 6.52 0.31
CA ASP A 75 -1.04 6.70 0.25
C ASP A 75 -0.31 5.38 0.47
N CYS A 76 -0.80 4.55 1.37
CA CYS A 76 -0.20 3.25 1.61
C CYS A 76 -0.31 2.36 0.37
N ILE A 77 -1.48 2.36 -0.26
CA ILE A 77 -1.71 1.57 -1.46
C ILE A 77 -0.76 2.02 -2.57
N LEU A 78 -0.64 3.33 -2.73
CA LEU A 78 0.23 3.87 -3.77
C LEU A 78 1.69 3.52 -3.50
N ALA A 79 2.11 3.60 -2.24
CA ALA A 79 3.48 3.26 -1.88
C ALA A 79 3.79 1.80 -2.19
N LEU A 80 2.86 0.90 -1.89
CA LEU A 80 3.06 -0.51 -2.18
C LEU A 80 3.12 -0.73 -3.69
N ASN A 81 2.20 -0.13 -4.43
CA ASN A 81 2.21 -0.26 -5.88
C ASN A 81 3.54 0.20 -6.46
N ASN A 82 4.04 1.33 -5.99
CA ASN A 82 5.31 1.86 -6.47
C ASN A 82 6.47 0.92 -6.11
N ALA A 83 6.44 0.34 -4.92
CA ALA A 83 7.50 -0.56 -4.50
C ALA A 83 7.52 -1.83 -5.36
N LEU A 84 6.35 -2.41 -5.61
CA LEU A 84 6.28 -3.62 -6.44
C LEU A 84 6.70 -3.31 -7.88
N SER A 85 6.29 -2.17 -8.41
CA SER A 85 6.69 -1.77 -9.75
C SER A 85 8.19 -1.59 -9.84
N SER A 86 8.80 -1.01 -8.82
CA SER A 86 10.25 -0.84 -8.77
C SER A 86 10.96 -2.19 -8.80
N LYS A 87 10.44 -3.15 -8.04
CA LYS A 87 11.03 -4.47 -8.01
C LYS A 87 10.94 -5.15 -9.37
N GLN A 88 9.81 -4.96 -10.06
CA GLN A 88 9.67 -5.50 -11.42
C GLN A 88 10.67 -4.89 -12.38
N ARG A 89 10.87 -3.58 -12.29
CA ARG A 89 11.86 -2.92 -13.15
C ARG A 89 13.26 -3.45 -12.89
N GLY A 90 13.57 -3.74 -11.64
CA GLY A 90 14.85 -4.33 -11.30
C GLY A 90 15.05 -5.70 -11.93
N LEU A 91 14.00 -6.53 -11.93
CA LEU A 91 14.07 -7.83 -12.57
C LEU A 91 14.27 -7.71 -14.07
N ARG A 92 13.59 -6.77 -14.71
CA ARG A 92 13.75 -6.57 -16.14
C ARG A 92 15.16 -6.15 -16.51
N LYS A 93 15.73 -5.27 -15.71
CA LYS A 93 17.11 -4.84 -15.94
C LYS A 93 18.07 -6.02 -15.82
N ASN A 94 17.89 -6.86 -14.83
CA ASN A 94 18.75 -8.01 -14.64
C ASN A 94 18.68 -8.96 -15.83
N VAL A 95 17.46 -9.20 -16.32
CA VAL A 95 17.28 -10.07 -17.48
C VAL A 95 17.96 -9.48 -18.70
N GLN A 96 17.75 -8.19 -18.94
CA GLN A 96 18.37 -7.54 -20.09
C GLN A 96 19.88 -7.54 -19.99
N HIS A 97 20.40 -7.34 -18.80
CA HIS A 97 21.84 -7.34 -18.60
C HIS A 97 22.43 -8.69 -18.93
N LYS A 98 21.77 -9.75 -18.52
CA LYS A 98 22.23 -11.11 -18.81
C LYS A 98 22.27 -11.37 -20.30
N GLU A 99 21.27 -10.88 -21.02
CA GLU A 99 21.19 -11.10 -22.44
C GLU A 99 22.28 -10.40 -23.21
N GLN A 100 22.77 -9.31 -22.68
CA GLN A 100 23.82 -8.55 -23.35
C GLN A 100 25.19 -9.20 -23.23
N ILE A 101 25.35 -10.08 -22.30
CA ILE A 101 26.60 -10.78 -22.11
C ILE A 101 26.71 -11.95 -23.06
#